data_3312162040f59b5edce7c9e1daee7e96
#
_entry.id   3312162040f59b5edce7c9e1daee7e96
#
_cell.length_a   1.000
_cell.length_b   1.000
_cell.length_c   1.000
_cell.angle_alpha   90.00
_cell.angle_beta   90.00
_cell.angle_gamma   90.00
#
_symmetry.space_group_name_H-M   'P 1'
#
loop_
_entity.id
_entity.type
_entity.pdbx_description
1 polymer ?
#
loop_
_entity_poly.entity_id
_entity_poly.type
_entity_poly.pdbx_seq_one_letter_code
_entity_poly.pdbx_strand_id
1 'polypeptide(L)'
;MGKLMRRLSTQDQNFKQAFADLLAFETVNDPELLKTVDQIIADVRQHGDAHVLKLTQQFDRHPAHQFSELELTQEQLKAAFDGLSSEVREALELAANRVREFHQAQKQDGWTYVDALGNTLGQKVTPLDRVGIYVPGGLASYPSSVLMNAVPAHVAGVPEIIMVVPAPNGDLNPLVLAAAYLAGVHRVFTIGGAQAVAALAYGTETIPSVDKITGPGNRFVAAAKRAVFGQVGIDMIAGPSEILVYAEGQNNAEWLAMDLLSQAEHDTVAQAVFITPDAELLDQVEQWIEKHLEALPKADIARTSIENRGALVLVKDRAEGAELINQVAPEHLMLCLDEAQEMAEDIRHAGAIFMGRYTPEAIGDYCAGPNHVLPTSGTARFSSPLGVYDFQKRSSLIMCSEDGVKTLAKTADTLAQQENLDAHARSARYRYQ
;
A
#
# COMPACT_ATOMS: atom_id res chain seq x y z
N MET A 1 -0.30 36.76 13.24
CA MET A 1 -0.73 35.56 12.55
C MET A 1 0.37 34.52 12.73
N GLY A 2 0.07 33.34 13.25
CA GLY A 2 1.05 32.26 13.34
C GLY A 2 1.43 31.81 11.91
N LYS A 3 2.65 31.32 11.72
CA LYS A 3 3.05 30.75 10.44
C LYS A 3 2.18 29.53 10.16
N LEU A 4 1.65 29.41 8.94
CA LEU A 4 0.76 28.31 8.53
C LEU A 4 1.50 26.98 8.50
N MET A 5 2.75 26.98 8.02
CA MET A 5 3.62 25.81 7.95
C MET A 5 4.91 26.02 8.74
N ARG A 6 5.53 24.94 9.16
CA ARG A 6 6.87 24.94 9.73
C ARG A 6 7.89 25.36 8.68
N ARG A 7 8.66 26.42 8.89
CA ARG A 7 9.78 26.79 8.03
C ARG A 7 11.09 26.32 8.63
N LEU A 8 11.85 25.57 7.86
CA LEU A 8 13.15 25.02 8.24
C LEU A 8 14.22 25.41 7.20
N SER A 9 15.45 25.59 7.64
CA SER A 9 16.58 25.78 6.75
C SER A 9 17.75 24.92 7.20
N THR A 10 18.41 24.23 6.26
CA THR A 10 19.60 23.43 6.54
C THR A 10 20.75 24.25 7.13
N GLN A 11 20.70 25.59 6.99
CA GLN A 11 21.68 26.51 7.58
C GLN A 11 21.38 26.85 9.05
N ASP A 12 20.21 26.48 9.58
CA ASP A 12 19.85 26.76 10.97
C ASP A 12 20.58 25.81 11.93
N GLN A 13 21.08 26.33 13.06
CA GLN A 13 21.80 25.52 14.04
C GLN A 13 20.97 24.36 14.64
N ASN A 14 19.67 24.53 14.73
CA ASN A 14 18.74 23.54 15.29
C ASN A 14 18.04 22.68 14.22
N PHE A 15 18.43 22.80 12.93
CA PHE A 15 17.77 22.12 11.82
C PHE A 15 17.63 20.63 12.05
N LYS A 16 18.70 19.93 12.44
CA LYS A 16 18.68 18.47 12.62
C LYS A 16 17.64 18.00 13.63
N GLN A 17 17.51 18.73 14.75
CA GLN A 17 16.51 18.40 15.76
C GLN A 17 15.09 18.71 15.25
N ALA A 18 14.88 19.89 14.69
CA ALA A 18 13.57 20.31 14.17
C ALA A 18 13.08 19.39 13.02
N PHE A 19 14.02 18.90 12.19
CA PHE A 19 13.70 17.96 11.12
C PHE A 19 13.42 16.57 11.67
N ALA A 20 14.17 16.10 12.68
CA ALA A 20 13.88 14.84 13.36
C ALA A 20 12.50 14.88 14.05
N ASP A 21 12.14 16.01 14.68
CA ASP A 21 10.81 16.22 15.29
C ASP A 21 9.68 16.23 14.25
N LEU A 22 9.95 16.73 13.03
CA LEU A 22 9.00 16.67 11.90
C LEU A 22 8.74 15.23 11.46
N LEU A 23 9.79 14.40 11.42
CA LEU A 23 9.73 12.99 10.99
C LEU A 23 9.26 12.05 12.11
N ALA A 24 9.25 12.50 13.36
CA ALA A 24 8.79 11.69 14.47
C ALA A 24 7.30 11.40 14.30
N PHE A 25 6.99 10.16 13.93
CA PHE A 25 5.63 9.65 13.87
C PHE A 25 5.43 8.66 15.02
N GLU A 26 4.49 8.95 15.91
CA GLU A 26 4.09 8.00 16.92
C GLU A 26 3.32 6.86 16.24
N THR A 27 3.97 5.72 16.10
CA THR A 27 3.26 4.48 15.74
C THR A 27 2.16 4.24 16.75
N VAL A 28 0.97 3.88 16.29
CA VAL A 28 -0.22 3.64 17.11
C VAL A 28 0.05 2.45 18.06
N ASN A 29 0.72 2.72 19.18
CA ASN A 29 0.85 1.82 20.32
C ASN A 29 -0.16 2.23 21.40
N ASP A 30 -1.44 2.24 21.04
CA ASP A 30 -2.55 2.41 21.97
C ASP A 30 -2.92 1.03 22.56
N PRO A 31 -2.58 0.73 23.84
CA PRO A 31 -2.85 -0.58 24.44
C PRO A 31 -4.33 -0.94 24.48
N GLU A 32 -5.22 0.05 24.63
CA GLU A 32 -6.66 -0.17 24.66
C GLU A 32 -7.20 -0.52 23.29
N LEU A 33 -6.67 0.12 22.23
CA LEU A 33 -6.96 -0.25 20.84
C LEU A 33 -6.54 -1.70 20.56
N LEU A 34 -5.31 -2.07 20.93
CA LEU A 34 -4.80 -3.43 20.69
C LEU A 34 -5.62 -4.47 21.44
N LYS A 35 -5.96 -4.24 22.70
CA LYS A 35 -6.82 -5.12 23.49
C LYS A 35 -8.22 -5.29 22.89
N THR A 36 -8.79 -4.19 22.39
CA THR A 36 -10.09 -4.22 21.70
C THR A 36 -10.03 -5.06 20.43
N VAL A 37 -8.98 -4.88 19.63
CA VAL A 37 -8.76 -5.63 18.37
C VAL A 37 -8.55 -7.12 18.67
N ASP A 38 -7.74 -7.46 19.65
CA ASP A 38 -7.50 -8.86 20.06
C ASP A 38 -8.80 -9.54 20.50
N GLN A 39 -9.65 -8.83 21.25
CA GLN A 39 -10.96 -9.35 21.65
C GLN A 39 -11.87 -9.58 20.43
N ILE A 40 -11.94 -8.62 19.49
CA ILE A 40 -12.74 -8.79 18.26
C ILE A 40 -12.26 -10.01 17.48
N ILE A 41 -10.94 -10.18 17.32
CA ILE A 41 -10.37 -11.33 16.61
C ILE A 41 -10.75 -12.64 17.32
N ALA A 42 -10.62 -12.70 18.63
CA ALA A 42 -10.97 -13.89 19.41
C ALA A 42 -12.47 -14.25 19.27
N ASP A 43 -13.35 -13.25 19.34
CA ASP A 43 -14.79 -13.45 19.23
C ASP A 43 -15.21 -13.87 17.81
N VAL A 44 -14.61 -13.31 16.75
CA VAL A 44 -14.87 -13.76 15.37
C VAL A 44 -14.42 -15.21 15.18
N ARG A 45 -13.26 -15.60 15.71
CA ARG A 45 -12.79 -17.00 15.64
C ARG A 45 -13.71 -17.97 16.36
N GLN A 46 -14.36 -17.53 17.44
CA GLN A 46 -15.25 -18.39 18.23
C GLN A 46 -16.67 -18.45 17.67
N HIS A 47 -17.18 -17.36 17.10
CA HIS A 47 -18.59 -17.18 16.78
C HIS A 47 -18.89 -16.90 15.29
N GLY A 48 -17.86 -16.84 14.46
CA GLY A 48 -17.96 -16.76 12.99
C GLY A 48 -18.89 -15.65 12.47
N ASP A 49 -19.72 -16.01 11.50
CA ASP A 49 -20.68 -15.12 10.83
C ASP A 49 -21.56 -14.33 11.79
N ALA A 50 -22.02 -14.97 12.86
CA ALA A 50 -22.93 -14.34 13.82
C ALA A 50 -22.28 -13.13 14.52
N HIS A 51 -20.99 -13.22 14.86
CA HIS A 51 -20.28 -12.12 15.51
C HIS A 51 -19.93 -11.02 14.53
N VAL A 52 -19.50 -11.37 13.31
CA VAL A 52 -19.25 -10.39 12.24
C VAL A 52 -20.50 -9.59 11.92
N LEU A 53 -21.66 -10.25 11.77
CA LEU A 53 -22.95 -9.57 11.56
C LEU A 53 -23.29 -8.61 12.71
N LYS A 54 -23.15 -9.08 13.95
CA LYS A 54 -23.40 -8.25 15.15
C LYS A 54 -22.56 -6.98 15.16
N LEU A 55 -21.26 -7.09 14.89
CA LEU A 55 -20.36 -5.92 14.85
C LEU A 55 -20.64 -5.00 13.67
N THR A 56 -21.00 -5.55 12.50
CA THR A 56 -21.42 -4.77 11.33
C THR A 56 -22.69 -3.97 11.61
N GLN A 57 -23.70 -4.58 12.25
CA GLN A 57 -24.89 -3.85 12.71
C GLN A 57 -24.54 -2.75 13.72
N GLN A 58 -23.62 -3.05 14.65
CA GLN A 58 -23.27 -2.12 15.73
C GLN A 58 -22.45 -0.92 15.22
N PHE A 59 -21.43 -1.15 14.39
CA PHE A 59 -20.47 -0.10 13.98
C PHE A 59 -20.92 0.62 12.71
N ASP A 60 -21.45 -0.13 11.74
CA ASP A 60 -21.87 0.42 10.45
C ASP A 60 -23.39 0.71 10.42
N ARG A 61 -24.15 0.34 11.48
CA ARG A 61 -25.63 0.44 11.50
C ARG A 61 -26.27 -0.24 10.29
N HIS A 62 -25.61 -1.30 9.80
CA HIS A 62 -26.07 -2.03 8.62
C HIS A 62 -27.44 -2.70 8.89
N PRO A 63 -28.40 -2.59 7.97
CA PRO A 63 -29.77 -3.08 8.19
C PRO A 63 -29.93 -4.60 8.05
N ALA A 64 -28.90 -5.33 7.64
CA ALA A 64 -28.97 -6.78 7.44
C ALA A 64 -29.40 -7.52 8.72
N HIS A 65 -30.28 -8.50 8.57
CA HIS A 65 -30.77 -9.36 9.65
C HIS A 65 -30.07 -10.73 9.70
N GLN A 66 -29.50 -11.14 8.56
CA GLN A 66 -28.75 -12.39 8.42
C GLN A 66 -27.48 -12.16 7.60
N PHE A 67 -26.47 -12.99 7.85
CA PHE A 67 -25.14 -12.81 7.24
C PHE A 67 -25.17 -12.85 5.71
N SER A 68 -26.02 -13.69 5.12
CA SER A 68 -26.16 -13.80 3.66
C SER A 68 -26.58 -12.49 2.95
N GLU A 69 -27.17 -11.55 3.69
CA GLU A 69 -27.54 -10.23 3.14
C GLU A 69 -26.32 -9.28 3.03
N LEU A 70 -25.19 -9.65 3.62
CA LEU A 70 -23.93 -8.90 3.54
C LEU A 70 -23.12 -9.24 2.28
N GLU A 71 -23.40 -10.34 1.60
CA GLU A 71 -22.73 -10.72 0.35
C GLU A 71 -23.49 -10.16 -0.85
N LEU A 72 -22.75 -9.46 -1.72
CA LEU A 72 -23.28 -8.91 -2.96
C LEU A 72 -23.10 -9.90 -4.12
N THR A 73 -24.11 -10.00 -4.97
CA THR A 73 -24.06 -10.89 -6.15
C THR A 73 -23.30 -10.25 -7.31
N GLN A 74 -22.82 -11.07 -8.24
CA GLN A 74 -22.16 -10.60 -9.47
C GLN A 74 -23.11 -9.78 -10.35
N GLU A 75 -24.42 -10.07 -10.31
CA GLU A 75 -25.45 -9.31 -11.00
C GLU A 75 -25.57 -7.88 -10.45
N GLN A 76 -25.46 -7.71 -9.13
CA GLN A 76 -25.48 -6.39 -8.49
C GLN A 76 -24.22 -5.57 -8.88
N LEU A 77 -23.04 -6.20 -8.90
CA LEU A 77 -21.80 -5.55 -9.34
C LEU A 77 -21.92 -5.12 -10.82
N LYS A 78 -22.40 -6.02 -11.68
CA LYS A 78 -22.62 -5.74 -13.09
C LYS A 78 -23.64 -4.63 -13.31
N ALA A 79 -24.75 -4.64 -12.59
CA ALA A 79 -25.77 -3.60 -12.68
C ALA A 79 -25.23 -2.23 -12.29
N ALA A 80 -24.34 -2.15 -11.27
CA ALA A 80 -23.66 -0.93 -10.90
C ALA A 80 -22.75 -0.41 -12.02
N PHE A 81 -22.00 -1.30 -12.69
CA PHE A 81 -21.17 -0.94 -13.83
C PHE A 81 -22.01 -0.48 -15.05
N ASP A 82 -23.05 -1.22 -15.40
CA ASP A 82 -23.94 -0.89 -16.51
C ASP A 82 -24.68 0.44 -16.28
N GLY A 83 -24.93 0.80 -15.02
CA GLY A 83 -25.60 2.04 -14.62
C GLY A 83 -24.72 3.30 -14.64
N LEU A 84 -23.41 3.19 -14.87
CA LEU A 84 -22.52 4.35 -14.96
C LEU A 84 -22.81 5.19 -16.21
N SER A 85 -22.61 6.51 -16.11
CA SER A 85 -22.56 7.36 -17.30
C SER A 85 -21.41 6.95 -18.22
N SER A 86 -21.51 7.23 -19.53
CA SER A 86 -20.45 6.90 -20.49
C SER A 86 -19.12 7.53 -20.11
N GLU A 87 -19.11 8.78 -19.67
CA GLU A 87 -17.90 9.50 -19.24
C GLU A 87 -17.20 8.82 -18.05
N VAL A 88 -17.95 8.47 -17.01
CA VAL A 88 -17.39 7.80 -15.82
C VAL A 88 -16.95 6.39 -16.13
N ARG A 89 -17.69 5.68 -16.98
CA ARG A 89 -17.31 4.33 -17.43
C ARG A 89 -16.02 4.34 -18.21
N GLU A 90 -15.88 5.23 -19.20
CA GLU A 90 -14.66 5.38 -20.01
C GLU A 90 -13.45 5.73 -19.15
N ALA A 91 -13.60 6.63 -18.18
CA ALA A 91 -12.53 6.98 -17.24
C ALA A 91 -12.11 5.78 -16.36
N LEU A 92 -13.09 5.02 -15.85
CA LEU A 92 -12.81 3.85 -15.02
C LEU A 92 -12.13 2.72 -15.83
N GLU A 93 -12.59 2.49 -17.06
CA GLU A 93 -12.00 1.51 -17.98
C GLU A 93 -10.58 1.89 -18.39
N LEU A 94 -10.33 3.17 -18.68
CA LEU A 94 -8.99 3.68 -18.98
C LEU A 94 -8.04 3.45 -17.79
N ALA A 95 -8.45 3.83 -16.58
CA ALA A 95 -7.68 3.62 -15.37
C ALA A 95 -7.36 2.13 -15.15
N ALA A 96 -8.37 1.27 -15.22
CA ALA A 96 -8.20 -0.18 -15.05
C ALA A 96 -7.26 -0.80 -16.08
N ASN A 97 -7.33 -0.36 -17.35
CA ASN A 97 -6.46 -0.85 -18.41
C ASN A 97 -5.02 -0.43 -18.19
N ARG A 98 -4.76 0.84 -17.84
CA ARG A 98 -3.40 1.32 -17.55
C ARG A 98 -2.78 0.61 -16.34
N VAL A 99 -3.57 0.41 -15.27
CA VAL A 99 -3.12 -0.37 -14.11
C VAL A 99 -2.79 -1.81 -14.53
N ARG A 100 -3.61 -2.43 -15.37
CA ARG A 100 -3.38 -3.79 -15.87
C ARG A 100 -2.11 -3.89 -16.72
N GLU A 101 -1.91 -2.97 -17.64
CA GLU A 101 -0.72 -2.93 -18.52
C GLU A 101 0.57 -2.79 -17.70
N PHE A 102 0.58 -1.88 -16.73
CA PHE A 102 1.74 -1.69 -15.86
C PHE A 102 2.06 -2.96 -15.05
N HIS A 103 1.05 -3.54 -14.43
CA HIS A 103 1.22 -4.73 -13.60
C HIS A 103 1.53 -5.98 -14.44
N GLN A 104 1.08 -6.04 -15.70
CA GLN A 104 1.46 -7.12 -16.61
C GLN A 104 2.98 -7.14 -16.85
N ALA A 105 3.62 -5.97 -16.90
CA ALA A 105 5.08 -5.87 -17.03
C ALA A 105 5.83 -6.33 -15.75
N GLN A 106 5.19 -6.36 -14.60
CA GLN A 106 5.78 -6.87 -13.34
C GLN A 106 5.74 -8.39 -13.21
N LYS A 107 4.92 -9.07 -14.03
CA LYS A 107 4.74 -10.51 -13.92
C LYS A 107 6.05 -11.24 -14.19
N GLN A 108 6.42 -12.13 -13.28
CA GLN A 108 7.64 -12.95 -13.40
C GLN A 108 7.26 -14.40 -13.59
N ASP A 109 7.98 -15.07 -14.49
CA ASP A 109 7.91 -16.51 -14.69
C ASP A 109 8.97 -17.23 -13.86
N GLY A 110 8.76 -18.53 -13.63
CA GLY A 110 9.81 -19.40 -13.09
C GLY A 110 10.96 -19.60 -14.09
N TRP A 111 12.10 -20.04 -13.59
CA TRP A 111 13.28 -20.33 -14.39
C TRP A 111 14.03 -21.53 -13.85
N THR A 112 14.80 -22.19 -14.73
CA THR A 112 15.70 -23.29 -14.37
C THR A 112 17.00 -23.17 -15.17
N TYR A 113 18.08 -23.69 -14.60
CA TYR A 113 19.35 -23.87 -15.31
C TYR A 113 20.03 -25.16 -14.84
N VAL A 114 20.96 -25.65 -15.63
CA VAL A 114 21.81 -26.80 -15.26
C VAL A 114 23.20 -26.27 -14.87
N ASP A 115 23.67 -26.62 -13.67
CA ASP A 115 24.98 -26.24 -13.18
C ASP A 115 26.12 -27.09 -13.80
N ALA A 116 27.37 -26.77 -13.46
CA ALA A 116 28.54 -27.46 -13.95
C ALA A 116 28.63 -28.95 -13.49
N LEU A 117 27.89 -29.33 -12.47
CA LEU A 117 27.80 -30.71 -11.97
C LEU A 117 26.64 -31.48 -12.58
N GLY A 118 25.89 -30.86 -13.50
CA GLY A 118 24.71 -31.47 -14.13
C GLY A 118 23.43 -31.43 -13.28
N ASN A 119 23.42 -30.67 -12.19
CA ASN A 119 22.25 -30.48 -11.37
C ASN A 119 21.31 -29.45 -11.98
N THR A 120 19.99 -29.68 -11.91
CA THR A 120 19.00 -28.66 -12.29
C THR A 120 18.61 -27.85 -11.06
N LEU A 121 18.81 -26.55 -11.14
CA LEU A 121 18.42 -25.57 -10.13
C LEU A 121 17.43 -24.58 -10.73
N GLY A 122 16.53 -24.04 -9.92
CA GLY A 122 15.58 -23.08 -10.42
C GLY A 122 14.65 -22.50 -9.36
N GLN A 123 13.68 -21.75 -9.87
CA GLN A 123 12.64 -21.13 -9.08
C GLN A 123 11.28 -21.33 -9.78
N LYS A 124 10.33 -21.91 -9.08
CA LYS A 124 8.92 -21.98 -9.51
C LYS A 124 8.19 -20.76 -8.95
N VAL A 125 7.49 -20.03 -9.80
CA VAL A 125 6.61 -18.93 -9.41
C VAL A 125 5.15 -19.40 -9.54
N THR A 126 4.37 -19.20 -8.46
CA THR A 126 2.95 -19.55 -8.43
C THR A 126 2.15 -18.43 -7.79
N PRO A 127 0.91 -18.16 -8.24
CA PRO A 127 0.02 -17.24 -7.53
C PRO A 127 -0.31 -17.78 -6.14
N LEU A 128 -0.84 -16.89 -5.29
CA LEU A 128 -1.58 -17.27 -4.09
C LEU A 128 -2.91 -17.91 -4.53
N ASP A 129 -3.49 -18.75 -3.67
CA ASP A 129 -4.74 -19.44 -4.01
C ASP A 129 -5.96 -18.54 -3.78
N ARG A 130 -5.91 -17.69 -2.73
CA ARG A 130 -6.99 -16.77 -2.39
C ARG A 130 -6.46 -15.53 -1.71
N VAL A 131 -6.99 -14.36 -2.07
CA VAL A 131 -6.63 -13.08 -1.42
C VAL A 131 -7.87 -12.30 -0.98
N GLY A 132 -7.73 -11.61 0.15
CA GLY A 132 -8.69 -10.64 0.64
C GLY A 132 -8.23 -9.23 0.34
N ILE A 133 -9.09 -8.40 -0.21
CA ILE A 133 -8.84 -6.99 -0.38
C ILE A 133 -9.76 -6.18 0.53
N TYR A 134 -9.17 -5.29 1.31
CA TYR A 134 -9.90 -4.35 2.16
C TYR A 134 -10.00 -3.01 1.44
N VAL A 135 -11.22 -2.57 1.19
CA VAL A 135 -11.50 -1.28 0.57
C VAL A 135 -12.12 -0.36 1.62
N PRO A 136 -11.55 0.81 1.89
CA PRO A 136 -12.15 1.74 2.82
C PRO A 136 -13.53 2.18 2.36
N GLY A 137 -14.47 2.32 3.30
CA GLY A 137 -15.81 2.86 3.08
C GLY A 137 -16.08 4.01 4.04
N GLY A 138 -17.20 4.68 3.87
CA GLY A 138 -17.62 5.80 4.70
C GLY A 138 -17.83 7.08 3.90
N LEU A 139 -17.33 8.23 4.40
CA LEU A 139 -17.54 9.55 3.76
C LEU A 139 -16.87 9.68 2.39
N ALA A 140 -15.81 8.94 2.13
CA ALA A 140 -15.14 8.87 0.84
C ALA A 140 -15.23 7.44 0.28
N SER A 141 -15.46 7.33 -1.00
CA SER A 141 -15.43 6.07 -1.74
C SER A 141 -14.16 6.01 -2.58
N TYR A 142 -13.50 4.86 -2.57
CA TYR A 142 -12.20 4.69 -3.22
C TYR A 142 -12.25 3.60 -4.30
N PRO A 143 -12.88 3.85 -5.47
CA PRO A 143 -12.90 2.91 -6.59
C PRO A 143 -11.47 2.64 -7.08
N SER A 144 -10.56 3.60 -6.99
CA SER A 144 -9.14 3.43 -7.30
C SER A 144 -8.50 2.36 -6.42
N SER A 145 -8.80 2.32 -5.10
CA SER A 145 -8.29 1.27 -4.20
C SER A 145 -8.77 -0.13 -4.60
N VAL A 146 -9.96 -0.25 -5.18
CA VAL A 146 -10.41 -1.54 -5.73
C VAL A 146 -9.51 -1.96 -6.88
N LEU A 147 -9.29 -1.07 -7.86
CA LEU A 147 -8.44 -1.36 -9.02
C LEU A 147 -7.00 -1.69 -8.59
N MET A 148 -6.43 -0.89 -7.69
CA MET A 148 -5.04 -1.02 -7.24
C MET A 148 -4.77 -2.30 -6.43
N ASN A 149 -5.77 -2.87 -5.79
CA ASN A 149 -5.64 -4.15 -5.07
C ASN A 149 -6.05 -5.35 -5.94
N ALA A 150 -7.17 -5.27 -6.65
CA ALA A 150 -7.71 -6.41 -7.37
C ALA A 150 -7.00 -6.68 -8.71
N VAL A 151 -6.63 -5.64 -9.47
CA VAL A 151 -6.00 -5.83 -10.80
C VAL A 151 -4.65 -6.54 -10.69
N PRO A 152 -3.69 -6.17 -9.82
CA PRO A 152 -2.43 -6.91 -9.70
C PRO A 152 -2.62 -8.34 -9.19
N ALA A 153 -3.60 -8.60 -8.32
CA ALA A 153 -3.96 -9.95 -7.90
C ALA A 153 -4.47 -10.80 -9.08
N HIS A 154 -5.34 -10.21 -9.91
CA HIS A 154 -5.85 -10.87 -11.12
C HIS A 154 -4.72 -11.13 -12.14
N VAL A 155 -3.82 -10.16 -12.37
CA VAL A 155 -2.66 -10.31 -13.25
C VAL A 155 -1.69 -11.39 -12.75
N ALA A 156 -1.51 -11.51 -11.43
CA ALA A 156 -0.73 -12.58 -10.83
C ALA A 156 -1.32 -13.97 -11.09
N GLY A 157 -2.61 -14.04 -11.40
CA GLY A 157 -3.34 -15.29 -11.63
C GLY A 157 -3.99 -15.87 -10.37
N VAL A 158 -4.29 -15.03 -9.36
CA VAL A 158 -5.02 -15.46 -8.15
C VAL A 158 -6.42 -15.94 -8.53
N PRO A 159 -6.78 -17.21 -8.21
CA PRO A 159 -8.06 -17.80 -8.63
C PRO A 159 -9.28 -17.21 -7.93
N GLU A 160 -9.13 -16.70 -6.70
CA GLU A 160 -10.24 -16.16 -5.92
C GLU A 160 -9.83 -14.88 -5.20
N ILE A 161 -10.52 -13.78 -5.51
CA ILE A 161 -10.34 -12.46 -4.89
C ILE A 161 -11.61 -12.12 -4.13
N ILE A 162 -11.50 -11.93 -2.82
CA ILE A 162 -12.60 -11.57 -1.92
C ILE A 162 -12.42 -10.13 -1.47
N MET A 163 -13.40 -9.29 -1.71
CA MET A 163 -13.41 -7.90 -1.27
C MET A 163 -14.28 -7.73 -0.03
N VAL A 164 -13.78 -6.98 0.94
CA VAL A 164 -14.57 -6.48 2.07
C VAL A 164 -14.57 -4.95 2.02
N VAL A 165 -15.75 -4.37 2.22
CA VAL A 165 -15.96 -2.92 2.18
C VAL A 165 -17.06 -2.55 3.18
N PRO A 166 -16.83 -1.65 4.16
CA PRO A 166 -17.88 -1.24 5.08
C PRO A 166 -18.97 -0.45 4.34
N ALA A 167 -20.23 -0.72 4.69
CA ALA A 167 -21.41 -0.08 4.12
C ALA A 167 -22.25 0.55 5.24
N PRO A 168 -21.90 1.75 5.73
CA PRO A 168 -22.67 2.44 6.77
C PRO A 168 -24.11 2.64 6.34
N ASN A 169 -25.06 2.25 7.20
CA ASN A 169 -26.51 2.22 6.95
C ASN A 169 -26.94 1.33 5.76
N GLY A 170 -26.06 0.46 5.26
CA GLY A 170 -26.28 -0.34 4.05
C GLY A 170 -25.98 0.39 2.75
N ASP A 171 -25.48 1.62 2.82
CA ASP A 171 -25.20 2.44 1.64
C ASP A 171 -23.81 2.14 1.09
N LEU A 172 -23.73 1.90 -0.22
CA LEU A 172 -22.49 1.74 -0.98
C LEU A 172 -22.48 2.64 -2.21
N ASN A 173 -21.31 3.20 -2.50
CA ASN A 173 -21.14 3.94 -3.73
C ASN A 173 -21.14 2.98 -4.94
N PRO A 174 -22.04 3.17 -5.94
CA PRO A 174 -22.09 2.32 -7.11
C PRO A 174 -20.76 2.24 -7.89
N LEU A 175 -19.94 3.27 -7.84
CA LEU A 175 -18.64 3.29 -8.51
C LEU A 175 -17.63 2.28 -7.90
N VAL A 176 -17.70 2.02 -6.58
CA VAL A 176 -16.90 0.97 -5.92
C VAL A 176 -17.32 -0.41 -6.41
N LEU A 177 -18.62 -0.65 -6.56
CA LEU A 177 -19.17 -1.91 -7.09
C LEU A 177 -18.81 -2.12 -8.56
N ALA A 178 -18.91 -1.06 -9.35
CA ALA A 178 -18.51 -1.06 -10.75
C ALA A 178 -17.01 -1.36 -10.92
N ALA A 179 -16.16 -0.77 -10.07
CA ALA A 179 -14.73 -1.06 -10.05
C ALA A 179 -14.44 -2.52 -9.67
N ALA A 180 -15.17 -3.08 -8.69
CA ALA A 180 -15.05 -4.48 -8.30
C ALA A 180 -15.42 -5.42 -9.45
N TYR A 181 -16.51 -5.13 -10.19
CA TYR A 181 -16.90 -5.86 -11.40
C TYR A 181 -15.80 -5.81 -12.47
N LEU A 182 -15.33 -4.60 -12.81
CA LEU A 182 -14.33 -4.38 -13.85
C LEU A 182 -12.95 -5.01 -13.51
N ALA A 183 -12.58 -5.02 -12.23
CA ALA A 183 -11.33 -5.62 -11.75
C ALA A 183 -11.40 -7.13 -11.58
N GLY A 184 -12.58 -7.76 -11.76
CA GLY A 184 -12.75 -9.21 -11.67
C GLY A 184 -12.75 -9.73 -10.23
N VAL A 185 -13.29 -8.97 -9.28
CA VAL A 185 -13.50 -9.42 -7.90
C VAL A 185 -14.56 -10.53 -7.88
N HIS A 186 -14.25 -11.65 -7.23
CA HIS A 186 -15.11 -12.85 -7.23
C HIS A 186 -16.25 -12.75 -6.22
N ARG A 187 -15.97 -12.26 -5.01
CA ARG A 187 -16.95 -12.12 -3.92
C ARG A 187 -16.78 -10.78 -3.22
N VAL A 188 -17.89 -10.16 -2.85
CA VAL A 188 -17.89 -8.87 -2.14
C VAL A 188 -18.78 -8.97 -0.92
N PHE A 189 -18.23 -8.58 0.24
CA PHE A 189 -18.96 -8.53 1.51
C PHE A 189 -19.00 -7.11 2.05
N THR A 190 -20.19 -6.67 2.48
CA THR A 190 -20.43 -5.33 3.04
C THR A 190 -20.08 -5.29 4.53
N ILE A 191 -18.84 -5.60 4.86
CA ILE A 191 -18.29 -5.64 6.21
C ILE A 191 -17.00 -4.82 6.29
N GLY A 192 -16.69 -4.28 7.46
CA GLY A 192 -15.49 -3.45 7.67
C GLY A 192 -14.84 -3.72 9.02
N GLY A 193 -13.86 -2.88 9.39
CA GLY A 193 -13.20 -2.92 10.69
C GLY A 193 -12.34 -4.16 10.94
N ALA A 194 -11.95 -4.34 12.21
CA ALA A 194 -11.13 -5.46 12.65
C ALA A 194 -11.83 -6.83 12.46
N GLN A 195 -13.16 -6.88 12.54
CA GLN A 195 -13.93 -8.10 12.32
C GLN A 195 -13.86 -8.60 10.89
N ALA A 196 -13.80 -7.70 9.89
CA ALA A 196 -13.61 -8.08 8.49
C ALA A 196 -12.21 -8.68 8.26
N VAL A 197 -11.18 -8.08 8.85
CA VAL A 197 -9.80 -8.61 8.80
C VAL A 197 -9.72 -9.98 9.47
N ALA A 198 -10.37 -10.16 10.64
CA ALA A 198 -10.42 -11.44 11.34
C ALA A 198 -11.15 -12.52 10.50
N ALA A 199 -12.28 -12.16 9.87
CA ALA A 199 -13.03 -13.07 9.00
C ALA A 199 -12.19 -13.53 7.79
N LEU A 200 -11.46 -12.62 7.16
CA LEU A 200 -10.55 -12.96 6.06
C LEU A 200 -9.37 -13.84 6.51
N ALA A 201 -8.81 -13.56 7.70
CA ALA A 201 -7.63 -14.28 8.19
C ALA A 201 -7.93 -15.71 8.65
N TYR A 202 -9.04 -15.91 9.34
CA TYR A 202 -9.36 -17.21 9.98
C TYR A 202 -10.48 -17.96 9.27
N GLY A 203 -11.23 -17.28 8.41
CA GLY A 203 -12.46 -17.81 7.83
C GLY A 203 -13.64 -17.73 8.82
N THR A 204 -14.83 -17.88 8.26
CA THR A 204 -16.10 -18.05 8.96
C THR A 204 -16.88 -19.15 8.27
N GLU A 205 -18.16 -19.37 8.62
CA GLU A 205 -19.02 -20.32 7.92
C GLU A 205 -19.23 -19.96 6.45
N THR A 206 -19.25 -18.65 6.13
CA THR A 206 -19.51 -18.13 4.77
C THR A 206 -18.24 -17.62 4.08
N ILE A 207 -17.35 -16.95 4.81
CA ILE A 207 -16.12 -16.36 4.26
C ILE A 207 -14.98 -17.37 4.40
N PRO A 208 -14.40 -17.88 3.31
CA PRO A 208 -13.22 -18.73 3.40
C PRO A 208 -11.99 -17.88 3.81
N SER A 209 -11.07 -18.49 4.57
CA SER A 209 -9.80 -17.85 4.90
C SER A 209 -8.96 -17.58 3.64
N VAL A 210 -8.17 -16.52 3.67
CA VAL A 210 -7.33 -16.07 2.56
C VAL A 210 -5.83 -16.23 2.89
N ASP A 211 -4.97 -16.24 1.86
CA ASP A 211 -3.52 -16.34 2.02
C ASP A 211 -2.87 -14.98 2.29
N LYS A 212 -3.46 -13.89 1.80
CA LYS A 212 -2.99 -12.53 2.00
C LYS A 212 -4.16 -11.54 2.08
N ILE A 213 -4.03 -10.52 2.95
CA ILE A 213 -4.95 -9.39 3.06
C ILE A 213 -4.21 -8.14 2.61
N THR A 214 -4.77 -7.41 1.64
CA THR A 214 -4.22 -6.15 1.14
C THR A 214 -5.24 -5.01 1.25
N GLY A 215 -4.76 -3.79 1.16
CA GLY A 215 -5.57 -2.59 1.19
C GLY A 215 -5.45 -1.78 2.48
N PRO A 216 -5.62 -0.45 2.37
CA PRO A 216 -5.55 0.47 3.50
C PRO A 216 -6.83 0.42 4.34
N GLY A 217 -6.75 0.86 5.59
CA GLY A 217 -7.90 0.99 6.48
C GLY A 217 -7.57 1.88 7.67
N ASN A 218 -8.56 2.13 8.51
CA ASN A 218 -8.37 2.93 9.72
C ASN A 218 -7.46 2.22 10.75
N ARG A 219 -7.17 2.89 11.88
CA ARG A 219 -6.29 2.36 12.94
C ARG A 219 -6.69 0.97 13.47
N PHE A 220 -7.99 0.62 13.48
CA PHE A 220 -8.45 -0.71 13.90
C PHE A 220 -8.11 -1.77 12.85
N VAL A 221 -8.25 -1.45 11.58
CA VAL A 221 -7.87 -2.33 10.47
C VAL A 221 -6.35 -2.54 10.43
N ALA A 222 -5.57 -1.48 10.58
CA ALA A 222 -4.11 -1.55 10.64
C ALA A 222 -3.64 -2.42 11.82
N ALA A 223 -4.22 -2.22 13.02
CA ALA A 223 -3.93 -3.03 14.20
C ALA A 223 -4.35 -4.50 14.00
N ALA A 224 -5.51 -4.75 13.38
CA ALA A 224 -5.96 -6.11 13.09
C ALA A 224 -5.06 -6.82 12.07
N LYS A 225 -4.66 -6.14 10.98
CA LYS A 225 -3.68 -6.69 10.01
C LYS A 225 -2.38 -7.07 10.70
N ARG A 226 -1.87 -6.21 11.60
CA ARG A 226 -0.67 -6.50 12.39
C ARG A 226 -0.87 -7.73 13.29
N ALA A 227 -2.01 -7.87 13.95
CA ALA A 227 -2.31 -8.96 14.88
C ALA A 227 -2.46 -10.31 14.17
N VAL A 228 -2.97 -10.34 12.94
CA VAL A 228 -3.16 -11.58 12.18
C VAL A 228 -1.95 -11.95 11.30
N PHE A 229 -0.93 -11.10 11.21
CA PHE A 229 0.28 -11.41 10.45
C PHE A 229 0.98 -12.65 10.99
N GLY A 230 1.28 -13.60 10.12
CA GLY A 230 1.80 -14.92 10.47
C GLY A 230 0.74 -16.02 10.36
N GLN A 231 -0.53 -15.73 10.63
CA GLN A 231 -1.67 -16.57 10.26
C GLN A 231 -2.01 -16.36 8.76
N VAL A 232 -1.94 -15.13 8.32
CA VAL A 232 -2.18 -14.68 6.94
C VAL A 232 -1.08 -13.67 6.55
N GLY A 233 -0.72 -13.59 5.28
CA GLY A 233 0.15 -12.53 4.78
C GLY A 233 -0.59 -11.19 4.75
N ILE A 234 0.15 -10.09 4.86
CA ILE A 234 -0.37 -8.74 4.64
C ILE A 234 0.50 -8.00 3.63
N ASP A 235 -0.02 -6.94 3.02
CA ASP A 235 0.77 -6.01 2.20
C ASP A 235 1.72 -5.18 3.07
N MET A 236 1.15 -4.27 3.84
CA MET A 236 1.88 -3.37 4.74
C MET A 236 0.98 -2.88 5.87
N ILE A 237 1.58 -2.21 6.85
CA ILE A 237 0.85 -1.45 7.86
C ILE A 237 0.91 0.01 7.41
N ALA A 238 -0.21 0.51 6.86
CA ALA A 238 -0.29 1.88 6.39
C ALA A 238 -0.35 2.87 7.56
N GLY A 239 0.47 3.91 7.47
CA GLY A 239 0.36 5.14 8.25
C GLY A 239 -0.50 6.19 7.53
N PRO A 240 -0.50 7.44 8.01
CA PRO A 240 -1.09 8.56 7.30
C PRO A 240 -0.42 8.79 5.95
N SER A 241 -1.17 9.31 4.99
CA SER A 241 -0.65 9.62 3.66
C SER A 241 0.36 10.78 3.70
N GLU A 242 1.35 10.72 2.82
CA GLU A 242 2.50 11.64 2.80
C GLU A 242 2.84 12.08 1.38
N ILE A 243 3.11 13.36 1.20
CA ILE A 243 3.72 13.90 -0.01
C ILE A 243 4.98 14.68 0.31
N LEU A 244 6.03 14.49 -0.48
CA LEU A 244 7.18 15.36 -0.52
C LEU A 244 7.34 15.91 -1.93
N VAL A 245 7.31 17.21 -2.07
CA VAL A 245 7.57 17.91 -3.34
C VAL A 245 8.94 18.56 -3.27
N TYR A 246 9.84 18.17 -4.16
CA TYR A 246 11.10 18.87 -4.42
C TYR A 246 10.98 19.67 -5.71
N ALA A 247 11.33 20.94 -5.68
CA ALA A 247 11.27 21.80 -6.86
C ALA A 247 12.48 22.73 -6.96
N GLU A 248 13.01 22.87 -8.19
CA GLU A 248 14.01 23.88 -8.54
C GLU A 248 13.81 24.40 -9.96
N GLY A 249 14.40 25.57 -10.25
CA GLY A 249 14.26 26.23 -11.54
C GLY A 249 12.86 26.83 -11.75
N GLN A 250 12.46 26.93 -13.02
CA GLN A 250 11.16 27.52 -13.35
C GLN A 250 10.01 26.59 -13.01
N ASN A 251 9.24 26.92 -11.99
CA ASN A 251 8.04 26.20 -11.58
C ASN A 251 6.85 27.15 -11.42
N ASN A 252 5.64 26.59 -11.53
CA ASN A 252 4.42 27.29 -11.17
C ASN A 252 4.12 27.05 -9.69
N ALA A 253 4.31 28.03 -8.85
CA ALA A 253 4.10 27.93 -7.40
C ALA A 253 2.65 27.59 -7.03
N GLU A 254 1.66 27.98 -7.85
CA GLU A 254 0.26 27.63 -7.65
C GLU A 254 0.01 26.13 -7.82
N TRP A 255 0.64 25.50 -8.81
CA TRP A 255 0.54 24.06 -9.01
C TRP A 255 1.16 23.29 -7.86
N LEU A 256 2.39 23.67 -7.45
CA LEU A 256 3.08 23.02 -6.31
C LEU A 256 2.28 23.14 -5.01
N ALA A 257 1.66 24.29 -4.77
CA ALA A 257 0.79 24.49 -3.61
C ALA A 257 -0.43 23.58 -3.65
N MET A 258 -1.04 23.40 -4.83
CA MET A 258 -2.19 22.51 -5.00
C MET A 258 -1.81 21.05 -4.84
N ASP A 259 -0.63 20.63 -5.32
CA ASP A 259 -0.10 19.26 -5.14
C ASP A 259 0.13 18.94 -3.65
N LEU A 260 0.60 19.89 -2.85
CA LEU A 260 0.72 19.74 -1.39
C LEU A 260 -0.65 19.63 -0.70
N LEU A 261 -1.62 20.42 -1.18
CA LEU A 261 -2.97 20.45 -0.62
C LEU A 261 -3.80 19.22 -1.02
N SER A 262 -3.55 18.63 -2.19
CA SER A 262 -4.22 17.39 -2.62
C SER A 262 -3.98 16.25 -1.64
N GLN A 263 -2.78 16.18 -1.05
CA GLN A 263 -2.49 15.21 0.01
C GLN A 263 -3.06 15.65 1.37
N ALA A 264 -2.96 16.94 1.69
CA ALA A 264 -3.40 17.46 2.98
C ALA A 264 -4.93 17.33 3.20
N GLU A 265 -5.74 17.29 2.14
CA GLU A 265 -7.20 17.14 2.25
C GLU A 265 -7.67 15.72 2.58
N HIS A 266 -6.77 14.72 2.55
CA HIS A 266 -7.09 13.32 2.83
C HIS A 266 -7.40 13.08 4.32
N ASP A 267 -6.55 13.62 5.22
CA ASP A 267 -6.70 13.44 6.67
C ASP A 267 -5.99 14.58 7.44
N THR A 268 -6.47 14.89 8.64
CA THR A 268 -5.87 15.89 9.55
C THR A 268 -4.46 15.54 10.01
N VAL A 269 -4.03 14.28 9.83
CA VAL A 269 -2.68 13.77 10.15
C VAL A 269 -1.85 13.45 8.91
N ALA A 270 -2.33 13.77 7.71
CA ALA A 270 -1.54 13.68 6.48
C ALA A 270 -0.32 14.61 6.56
N GLN A 271 0.76 14.27 5.85
CA GLN A 271 1.98 15.07 5.84
C GLN A 271 2.28 15.65 4.46
N ALA A 272 2.55 16.96 4.40
CA ALA A 272 2.96 17.66 3.19
C ALA A 272 4.27 18.41 3.41
N VAL A 273 5.34 17.99 2.72
CA VAL A 273 6.68 18.60 2.83
C VAL A 273 7.08 19.18 1.49
N PHE A 274 7.50 20.43 1.49
CA PHE A 274 8.07 21.10 0.33
C PHE A 274 9.56 21.39 0.55
N ILE A 275 10.42 20.96 -0.36
CA ILE A 275 11.88 21.19 -0.31
C ILE A 275 12.32 21.92 -1.56
N THR A 276 13.09 22.98 -1.41
CA THR A 276 13.63 23.77 -2.52
C THR A 276 14.93 24.48 -2.13
N PRO A 277 15.88 24.67 -3.07
CA PRO A 277 17.01 25.61 -2.87
C PRO A 277 16.62 27.07 -3.14
N ASP A 278 15.41 27.34 -3.63
CA ASP A 278 14.94 28.66 -4.03
C ASP A 278 14.03 29.29 -2.96
N ALA A 279 14.54 30.28 -2.26
CA ALA A 279 13.81 30.97 -1.20
C ALA A 279 12.59 31.76 -1.73
N GLU A 280 12.65 32.31 -2.95
CA GLU A 280 11.53 33.03 -3.55
C GLU A 280 10.39 32.08 -3.93
N LEU A 281 10.71 30.94 -4.52
CA LEU A 281 9.73 29.89 -4.83
C LEU A 281 9.06 29.39 -3.55
N LEU A 282 9.82 29.20 -2.47
CA LEU A 282 9.30 28.78 -1.17
C LEU A 282 8.27 29.76 -0.63
N ASP A 283 8.56 31.08 -0.70
CA ASP A 283 7.63 32.13 -0.27
C ASP A 283 6.36 32.16 -1.15
N GLN A 284 6.50 31.99 -2.45
CA GLN A 284 5.36 31.95 -3.39
C GLN A 284 4.45 30.74 -3.13
N VAL A 285 5.03 29.57 -2.88
CA VAL A 285 4.25 28.34 -2.57
C VAL A 285 3.45 28.55 -1.28
N GLU A 286 4.03 29.09 -0.21
CA GLU A 286 3.30 29.37 1.04
C GLU A 286 2.12 30.32 0.81
N GLN A 287 2.31 31.39 0.04
CA GLN A 287 1.24 32.35 -0.30
C GLN A 287 0.09 31.67 -1.06
N TRP A 288 0.40 30.78 -2.00
CA TRP A 288 -0.61 30.07 -2.74
C TRP A 288 -1.36 29.03 -1.88
N ILE A 289 -0.68 28.37 -0.92
CA ILE A 289 -1.33 27.48 0.03
C ILE A 289 -2.35 28.27 0.86
N GLU A 290 -1.97 29.44 1.42
CA GLU A 290 -2.89 30.28 2.18
C GLU A 290 -4.12 30.68 1.36
N LYS A 291 -3.91 31.10 0.12
CA LYS A 291 -4.98 31.52 -0.79
C LYS A 291 -5.94 30.38 -1.14
N HIS A 292 -5.43 29.19 -1.45
CA HIS A 292 -6.27 28.05 -1.79
C HIS A 292 -7.07 27.52 -0.60
N LEU A 293 -6.53 27.56 0.60
CA LEU A 293 -7.25 27.20 1.82
C LEU A 293 -8.48 28.08 2.12
N GLU A 294 -8.63 29.24 1.47
CA GLU A 294 -9.83 30.07 1.59
C GLU A 294 -11.02 29.51 0.78
N ALA A 295 -10.75 28.70 -0.26
CA ALA A 295 -11.75 28.27 -1.24
C ALA A 295 -11.99 26.74 -1.30
N LEU A 296 -11.12 25.93 -0.72
CA LEU A 296 -11.24 24.48 -0.79
C LEU A 296 -12.44 23.97 0.04
N PRO A 297 -13.24 23.01 -0.50
CA PRO A 297 -14.37 22.44 0.24
C PRO A 297 -13.98 21.75 1.56
N LYS A 298 -12.77 21.17 1.60
CA LYS A 298 -12.21 20.48 2.78
C LYS A 298 -11.10 21.31 3.47
N ALA A 299 -11.21 22.65 3.41
CA ALA A 299 -10.21 23.55 3.94
C ALA A 299 -9.83 23.28 5.40
N ASP A 300 -10.77 22.92 6.27
CA ASP A 300 -10.52 22.66 7.69
C ASP A 300 -9.61 21.43 7.89
N ILE A 301 -9.81 20.36 7.10
CA ILE A 301 -8.98 19.17 7.15
C ILE A 301 -7.58 19.50 6.64
N ALA A 302 -7.49 20.09 5.45
CA ALA A 302 -6.21 20.46 4.84
C ALA A 302 -5.41 21.43 5.70
N ARG A 303 -6.06 22.45 6.29
CA ARG A 303 -5.44 23.41 7.21
C ARG A 303 -4.86 22.72 8.43
N THR A 304 -5.65 21.85 9.08
CA THR A 304 -5.19 21.09 10.26
C THR A 304 -3.98 20.23 9.94
N SER A 305 -3.99 19.54 8.80
CA SER A 305 -2.87 18.74 8.30
C SER A 305 -1.61 19.59 8.09
N ILE A 306 -1.74 20.70 7.35
CA ILE A 306 -0.64 21.61 7.02
C ILE A 306 -0.05 22.25 8.29
N GLU A 307 -0.87 22.73 9.23
CA GLU A 307 -0.42 23.34 10.48
C GLU A 307 0.32 22.36 11.39
N ASN A 308 -0.14 21.13 11.47
CA ASN A 308 0.43 20.12 12.35
C ASN A 308 1.64 19.40 11.74
N ARG A 309 1.57 19.07 10.46
CA ARG A 309 2.52 18.16 9.81
C ARG A 309 3.13 18.71 8.51
N GLY A 310 2.78 19.94 8.12
CA GLY A 310 3.36 20.59 6.96
C GLY A 310 4.72 21.22 7.26
N ALA A 311 5.63 21.19 6.27
CA ALA A 311 6.92 21.85 6.36
C ALA A 311 7.38 22.42 5.02
N LEU A 312 7.97 23.61 5.07
CA LEU A 312 8.70 24.27 3.99
C LEU A 312 10.19 24.24 4.34
N VAL A 313 11.00 23.59 3.53
CA VAL A 313 12.41 23.36 3.83
C VAL A 313 13.28 24.02 2.77
N LEU A 314 14.09 24.97 3.18
CA LEU A 314 15.10 25.59 2.33
C LEU A 314 16.41 24.81 2.47
N VAL A 315 16.89 24.27 1.36
CA VAL A 315 18.19 23.58 1.26
C VAL A 315 19.20 24.44 0.55
N LYS A 316 20.47 24.09 0.67
CA LYS A 316 21.55 24.80 0.00
C LYS A 316 21.60 24.48 -1.50
N ASP A 317 21.40 23.20 -1.84
CA ASP A 317 21.54 22.68 -3.19
C ASP A 317 20.77 21.35 -3.36
N ARG A 318 20.78 20.81 -4.59
CA ARG A 318 20.13 19.55 -4.95
C ARG A 318 20.65 18.35 -4.15
N ALA A 319 21.94 18.32 -3.84
CA ALA A 319 22.54 17.20 -3.09
C ALA A 319 21.99 17.13 -1.67
N GLU A 320 21.88 18.26 -0.96
CA GLU A 320 21.19 18.31 0.34
C GLU A 320 19.72 17.92 0.21
N GLY A 321 19.04 18.36 -0.85
CA GLY A 321 17.67 17.96 -1.15
C GLY A 321 17.51 16.44 -1.25
N ALA A 322 18.36 15.79 -2.03
CA ALA A 322 18.36 14.34 -2.19
C ALA A 322 18.66 13.58 -0.87
N GLU A 323 19.58 14.10 -0.06
CA GLU A 323 19.87 13.54 1.27
C GLU A 323 18.64 13.60 2.19
N LEU A 324 17.95 14.74 2.24
CA LEU A 324 16.75 14.90 3.06
C LEU A 324 15.58 14.04 2.55
N ILE A 325 15.37 13.95 1.24
CA ILE A 325 14.38 13.06 0.65
C ILE A 325 14.62 11.60 1.09
N ASN A 326 15.87 11.12 1.01
CA ASN A 326 16.22 9.79 1.46
C ASN A 326 16.04 9.59 2.99
N GLN A 327 16.17 10.65 3.78
CA GLN A 327 15.89 10.59 5.23
C GLN A 327 14.40 10.50 5.51
N VAL A 328 13.56 11.25 4.77
CA VAL A 328 12.10 11.18 4.86
C VAL A 328 11.60 9.81 4.41
N ALA A 329 12.15 9.30 3.30
CA ALA A 329 11.66 8.11 2.62
C ALA A 329 10.13 8.19 2.36
N PRO A 330 9.66 9.23 1.62
CA PRO A 330 8.26 9.57 1.52
C PRO A 330 7.45 8.53 0.77
N GLU A 331 6.14 8.49 1.03
CA GLU A 331 5.17 7.73 0.25
C GLU A 331 5.14 8.22 -1.20
N HIS A 332 4.83 9.49 -1.40
CA HIS A 332 4.83 10.15 -2.71
C HIS A 332 5.96 11.16 -2.78
N LEU A 333 6.80 11.04 -3.80
CA LEU A 333 7.87 11.99 -4.09
C LEU A 333 7.64 12.64 -5.45
N MET A 334 7.45 13.96 -5.48
CA MET A 334 7.44 14.73 -6.72
C MET A 334 8.78 15.44 -6.93
N LEU A 335 9.39 15.23 -8.09
CA LEU A 335 10.63 15.88 -8.54
C LEU A 335 10.32 16.88 -9.65
N CYS A 336 10.05 18.14 -9.28
CA CYS A 336 9.62 19.20 -10.18
C CYS A 336 10.83 20.02 -10.71
N LEU A 337 11.64 19.41 -11.56
CA LEU A 337 12.83 20.01 -12.19
C LEU A 337 13.06 19.43 -13.59
N ASP A 338 13.96 20.05 -14.36
CA ASP A 338 14.26 19.62 -15.74
C ASP A 338 15.01 18.28 -15.75
N GLU A 339 15.99 18.10 -14.87
CA GLU A 339 16.79 16.87 -14.74
C GLU A 339 16.21 15.89 -13.72
N ALA A 340 14.87 15.72 -13.69
CA ALA A 340 14.18 14.88 -12.71
C ALA A 340 14.62 13.40 -12.78
N GLN A 341 14.94 12.88 -13.97
CA GLN A 341 15.43 11.52 -14.14
C GLN A 341 16.83 11.34 -13.54
N GLU A 342 17.73 12.32 -13.71
CA GLU A 342 19.06 12.28 -13.12
C GLU A 342 18.99 12.33 -11.59
N MET A 343 18.15 13.22 -11.03
CA MET A 343 17.96 13.29 -9.59
C MET A 343 17.35 12.01 -9.01
N ALA A 344 16.46 11.35 -9.77
CA ALA A 344 15.84 10.09 -9.32
C ALA A 344 16.87 8.98 -9.11
N GLU A 345 18.05 9.00 -9.78
CA GLU A 345 19.12 8.03 -9.56
C GLU A 345 19.76 8.16 -8.16
N ASP A 346 19.72 9.36 -7.56
CA ASP A 346 20.21 9.62 -6.20
C ASP A 346 19.19 9.25 -5.11
N ILE A 347 17.93 9.00 -5.50
CA ILE A 347 16.85 8.68 -4.58
C ILE A 347 16.74 7.16 -4.40
N ARG A 348 16.98 6.71 -3.18
CA ARG A 348 16.91 5.28 -2.81
C ARG A 348 15.63 4.89 -2.09
N HIS A 349 14.94 5.85 -1.50
CA HIS A 349 13.84 5.61 -0.59
C HIS A 349 12.66 6.53 -0.92
N ALA A 350 11.71 6.00 -1.69
CA ALA A 350 10.41 6.61 -1.95
C ALA A 350 9.41 5.50 -2.33
N GLY A 351 8.15 5.69 -1.99
CA GLY A 351 7.09 4.77 -2.41
C GLY A 351 6.84 4.90 -3.91
N ALA A 352 6.61 6.11 -4.40
CA ALA A 352 6.51 6.43 -5.83
C ALA A 352 7.28 7.72 -6.14
N ILE A 353 7.87 7.81 -7.34
CA ILE A 353 8.62 8.98 -7.81
C ILE A 353 7.92 9.56 -9.04
N PHE A 354 7.38 10.77 -8.90
CA PHE A 354 6.73 11.53 -9.94
C PHE A 354 7.74 12.50 -10.55
N MET A 355 8.13 12.28 -11.80
CA MET A 355 9.23 13.00 -12.42
C MET A 355 8.74 14.07 -13.39
N GLY A 356 9.22 15.30 -13.21
CA GLY A 356 8.92 16.44 -14.05
C GLY A 356 7.68 17.23 -13.62
N ARG A 357 7.60 18.48 -14.07
CA ARG A 357 6.59 19.47 -13.66
C ARG A 357 5.16 19.14 -14.08
N TYR A 358 4.97 18.22 -15.01
CA TYR A 358 3.66 17.84 -15.57
C TYR A 358 3.12 16.53 -15.01
N THR A 359 3.71 16.04 -13.91
CA THR A 359 3.36 14.75 -13.31
C THR A 359 2.86 14.93 -11.88
N PRO A 360 1.62 15.45 -11.69
CA PRO A 360 1.05 15.58 -10.35
C PRO A 360 0.72 14.22 -9.76
N GLU A 361 0.75 14.11 -8.43
CA GLU A 361 0.40 12.91 -7.67
C GLU A 361 -0.96 12.32 -8.11
N ALA A 362 -1.97 13.18 -8.31
CA ALA A 362 -3.31 12.76 -8.71
C ALA A 362 -3.35 11.88 -9.97
N ILE A 363 -2.45 12.07 -10.94
CA ILE A 363 -2.36 11.19 -12.11
C ILE A 363 -1.90 9.78 -11.68
N GLY A 364 -0.96 9.68 -10.75
CA GLY A 364 -0.52 8.39 -10.20
C GLY A 364 -1.63 7.69 -9.44
N ASP A 365 -2.34 8.42 -8.60
CA ASP A 365 -3.39 7.87 -7.77
C ASP A 365 -4.57 7.30 -8.56
N TYR A 366 -4.86 7.87 -9.72
CA TYR A 366 -6.05 7.48 -10.46
C TYR A 366 -5.78 6.69 -11.74
N CYS A 367 -4.78 7.06 -12.54
CA CYS A 367 -4.73 6.56 -13.91
C CYS A 367 -3.34 6.40 -14.55
N ALA A 368 -2.23 6.69 -13.88
CA ALA A 368 -0.90 6.52 -14.50
C ALA A 368 -0.56 5.05 -14.80
N GLY A 369 -1.02 4.13 -13.95
CA GLY A 369 -0.76 2.69 -14.07
C GLY A 369 -0.03 2.08 -12.88
N PRO A 370 1.05 2.68 -12.34
CA PRO A 370 1.66 2.25 -11.08
C PRO A 370 0.67 2.22 -9.92
N ASN A 371 0.97 1.40 -8.91
CA ASN A 371 0.10 1.21 -7.76
C ASN A 371 0.21 2.36 -6.76
N HIS A 372 -0.91 2.84 -6.24
CA HIS A 372 -0.95 3.85 -5.20
C HIS A 372 -1.01 3.28 -3.76
N VAL A 373 -1.02 1.97 -3.60
CA VAL A 373 -0.86 1.35 -2.27
C VAL A 373 0.63 1.33 -1.97
N LEU A 374 1.09 2.34 -1.28
CA LEU A 374 2.49 2.70 -1.11
C LEU A 374 2.94 2.55 0.34
N PRO A 375 4.24 2.30 0.58
CA PRO A 375 4.80 2.32 1.92
C PRO A 375 4.81 3.75 2.50
N THR A 376 4.28 3.92 3.70
CA THR A 376 4.17 5.19 4.43
C THR A 376 5.10 5.22 5.63
N SER A 377 5.22 6.36 6.30
CA SER A 377 5.95 6.52 7.58
C SER A 377 7.40 6.04 7.50
N GLY A 378 8.06 6.36 6.38
CA GLY A 378 9.46 6.03 6.13
C GLY A 378 9.74 4.55 5.86
N THR A 379 8.70 3.71 5.70
CA THR A 379 8.87 2.27 5.40
C THR A 379 9.33 2.00 3.97
N ALA A 380 9.32 3.00 3.09
CA ALA A 380 9.92 2.92 1.75
C ALA A 380 11.42 2.55 1.78
N ARG A 381 12.07 2.61 2.96
CA ARG A 381 13.44 2.10 3.16
C ARG A 381 13.58 0.59 3.03
N PHE A 382 12.50 -0.17 3.20
CA PHE A 382 12.51 -1.64 3.19
C PHE A 382 11.23 -2.28 2.60
N SER A 383 10.24 -1.47 2.21
CA SER A 383 8.99 -1.91 1.59
C SER A 383 8.83 -1.29 0.21
N SER A 384 8.06 -1.94 -0.64
CA SER A 384 7.77 -1.51 -2.01
C SER A 384 6.28 -1.22 -2.18
N PRO A 385 5.88 -0.51 -3.25
CA PRO A 385 4.48 -0.46 -3.67
C PRO A 385 3.87 -1.84 -3.83
N LEU A 386 2.57 -1.96 -3.61
CA LEU A 386 1.85 -3.20 -3.90
C LEU A 386 1.99 -3.54 -5.39
N GLY A 387 2.32 -4.79 -5.69
CA GLY A 387 2.53 -5.23 -7.06
C GLY A 387 2.18 -6.70 -7.27
N VAL A 388 2.37 -7.18 -8.48
CA VAL A 388 2.12 -8.59 -8.84
C VAL A 388 2.94 -9.55 -7.98
N TYR A 389 4.15 -9.17 -7.60
CA TYR A 389 5.04 -9.93 -6.73
C TYR A 389 4.49 -10.18 -5.32
N ASP A 390 3.53 -9.36 -4.85
CA ASP A 390 2.85 -9.55 -3.57
C ASP A 390 1.83 -10.70 -3.61
N PHE A 391 1.33 -11.03 -4.78
CA PHE A 391 0.35 -12.07 -5.05
C PHE A 391 0.95 -13.35 -5.63
N GLN A 392 2.29 -13.40 -5.72
CA GLN A 392 3.05 -14.54 -6.18
C GLN A 392 3.99 -15.04 -5.09
N LYS A 393 4.16 -16.35 -5.00
CA LYS A 393 5.17 -16.98 -4.14
C LYS A 393 6.19 -17.73 -4.99
N ARG A 394 7.39 -17.87 -4.45
CA ARG A 394 8.52 -18.50 -5.11
C ARG A 394 8.95 -19.74 -4.32
N SER A 395 9.13 -20.87 -5.02
CA SER A 395 9.65 -22.10 -4.44
C SER A 395 10.94 -22.49 -5.16
N SER A 396 11.98 -22.83 -4.40
CA SER A 396 13.22 -23.33 -4.98
C SER A 396 13.02 -24.72 -5.58
N LEU A 397 13.57 -24.93 -6.78
CA LEU A 397 13.63 -26.22 -7.45
C LEU A 397 15.08 -26.73 -7.41
N ILE A 398 15.27 -27.93 -6.86
CA ILE A 398 16.57 -28.55 -6.73
C ILE A 398 16.44 -30.00 -7.17
N MET A 399 17.18 -30.39 -8.21
CA MET A 399 17.28 -31.78 -8.67
C MET A 399 18.73 -32.08 -8.96
N CYS A 400 19.32 -32.94 -8.14
CA CYS A 400 20.69 -33.38 -8.36
C CYS A 400 20.76 -34.49 -9.42
N SER A 401 21.79 -34.43 -10.25
CA SER A 401 22.20 -35.57 -11.08
C SER A 401 22.89 -36.64 -10.22
N GLU A 402 22.98 -37.86 -10.71
CA GLU A 402 23.68 -38.94 -10.01
C GLU A 402 25.15 -38.63 -9.71
N ASP A 403 25.85 -37.96 -10.64
CA ASP A 403 27.24 -37.58 -10.46
C ASP A 403 27.36 -36.28 -9.64
N GLY A 404 26.47 -35.34 -9.84
CA GLY A 404 26.45 -34.06 -9.07
C GLY A 404 26.22 -34.29 -7.58
N VAL A 405 25.33 -35.22 -7.21
CA VAL A 405 25.05 -35.55 -5.81
C VAL A 405 26.26 -36.09 -5.09
N LYS A 406 27.10 -36.92 -5.77
CA LYS A 406 28.33 -37.47 -5.14
C LYS A 406 29.29 -36.40 -4.62
N THR A 407 29.40 -35.32 -5.36
CA THR A 407 30.24 -34.18 -4.94
C THR A 407 29.57 -33.35 -3.83
N LEU A 408 28.31 -32.99 -4.01
CA LEU A 408 27.60 -32.13 -3.06
C LEU A 408 27.31 -32.79 -1.73
N ALA A 409 27.00 -34.12 -1.77
CA ALA A 409 26.70 -34.90 -0.57
C ALA A 409 27.91 -35.03 0.38
N LYS A 410 29.14 -35.10 -0.15
CA LYS A 410 30.37 -35.09 0.71
C LYS A 410 30.48 -33.78 1.45
N THR A 411 30.24 -32.66 0.77
CA THR A 411 30.24 -31.32 1.38
C THR A 411 29.17 -31.20 2.45
N ALA A 412 27.93 -31.64 2.13
CA ALA A 412 26.80 -31.59 3.06
C ALA A 412 27.03 -32.48 4.29
N ASP A 413 27.60 -33.71 4.13
CA ASP A 413 27.96 -34.58 5.24
C ASP A 413 28.98 -33.90 6.16
N THR A 414 30.04 -33.34 5.57
CA THR A 414 31.09 -32.65 6.35
C THR A 414 30.53 -31.50 7.16
N LEU A 415 29.72 -30.63 6.55
CA LEU A 415 29.15 -29.46 7.23
C LEU A 415 28.15 -29.86 8.31
N ALA A 416 27.26 -30.83 8.02
CA ALA A 416 26.27 -31.31 8.98
C ALA A 416 26.90 -31.94 10.21
N GLN A 417 28.05 -32.61 10.07
CA GLN A 417 28.83 -33.13 11.20
C GLN A 417 29.36 -31.99 12.11
N GLN A 418 29.82 -30.88 11.51
CA GLN A 418 30.31 -29.73 12.30
C GLN A 418 29.15 -29.01 13.04
N GLU A 419 27.94 -29.11 12.52
CA GLU A 419 26.71 -28.60 13.15
C GLU A 419 26.12 -29.58 14.18
N ASN A 420 26.71 -30.79 14.36
CA ASN A 420 26.19 -31.87 15.19
C ASN A 420 24.82 -32.39 14.73
N LEU A 421 24.55 -32.35 13.42
CA LEU A 421 23.31 -32.82 12.78
C LEU A 421 23.54 -34.20 12.14
N ASP A 422 23.67 -35.25 12.95
CA ASP A 422 24.02 -36.59 12.48
C ASP A 422 23.05 -37.19 11.43
N ALA A 423 21.75 -36.95 11.59
CA ALA A 423 20.77 -37.43 10.61
C ALA A 423 20.93 -36.73 9.24
N HIS A 424 21.25 -35.45 9.19
CA HIS A 424 21.57 -34.71 7.97
C HIS A 424 22.84 -35.25 7.33
N ALA A 425 23.88 -35.46 8.13
CA ALA A 425 25.14 -36.04 7.68
C ALA A 425 24.96 -37.41 7.04
N ARG A 426 24.22 -38.30 7.69
CA ARG A 426 23.92 -39.63 7.16
C ARG A 426 23.03 -39.60 5.91
N SER A 427 22.03 -38.69 5.89
CA SER A 427 21.19 -38.54 4.70
C SER A 427 22.01 -38.17 3.47
N ALA A 428 22.99 -37.26 3.62
CA ALA A 428 23.92 -36.93 2.53
C ALA A 428 24.85 -38.12 2.20
N ARG A 429 25.43 -38.74 3.23
CA ARG A 429 26.41 -39.86 3.09
C ARG A 429 25.85 -41.02 2.28
N TYR A 430 24.62 -41.44 2.48
CA TYR A 430 23.99 -42.53 1.76
C TYR A 430 23.85 -42.30 0.25
N ARG A 431 24.09 -41.09 -0.24
CA ARG A 431 24.01 -40.72 -1.65
C ARG A 431 25.35 -40.74 -2.38
N TYR A 432 26.46 -40.99 -1.67
CA TYR A 432 27.78 -41.09 -2.29
C TYR A 432 28.56 -42.34 -1.83
N GLN A 433 28.07 -43.12 -0.86
CA GLN A 433 28.52 -44.47 -0.50
C GLN A 433 27.78 -45.51 -1.36
#